data_5d3fde595a3f98f03af570463ef92560
#
_entry.id   5d3fde595a3f98f03af570463ef92560
#
_cell.length_a   1.000
_cell.length_b   1.000
_cell.length_c   1.000
_cell.angle_alpha   90.00
_cell.angle_beta   90.00
_cell.angle_gamma   90.00
#
_symmetry.space_group_name_H-M   'P 1'
#
loop_
_entity.id
_entity.type
_entity.pdbx_description
1 polymer ?
#
loop_
_entity_poly.entity_id
_entity_poly.type
_entity_poly.pdbx_seq_one_letter_code
_entity_poly.pdbx_strand_id
1 'polypeptide(L)'
;MKTNIQTSKAPKAIGPYSQAIMSDKFVFTSGQIHSIPDGKLLDGTIEEQAHQVMKNLEAVLEAAGASFADVIKATMYVTDMSLYGQINEVYASYMTESFPAREAIEVKALPKGAKIEISMVATV
;
A
#
# COMPACT_ATOMS: atom_id res chain seq x y z
N MET A 1 22.08 -0.01 8.48
CA MET A 1 21.78 1.36 7.96
C MET A 1 20.50 1.35 7.19
N LYS A 2 19.75 2.42 7.27
CA LYS A 2 18.49 2.52 6.54
C LYS A 2 18.59 3.54 5.42
N THR A 3 17.91 3.25 4.32
CA THR A 3 17.85 4.12 3.15
C THR A 3 16.41 4.58 2.95
N ASN A 4 16.22 5.89 2.80
CA ASN A 4 14.94 6.49 2.51
C ASN A 4 14.58 6.25 1.04
N ILE A 5 13.37 5.78 0.78
CA ILE A 5 12.83 5.56 -0.57
C ILE A 5 11.81 6.66 -0.86
N GLN A 6 11.94 7.30 -2.01
CA GLN A 6 11.04 8.36 -2.45
C GLN A 6 10.70 8.19 -3.92
N THR A 7 9.46 8.51 -4.27
CA THR A 7 9.02 8.55 -5.67
C THR A 7 7.92 9.60 -5.83
N SER A 8 7.93 10.28 -6.97
CA SER A 8 6.86 11.22 -7.33
C SER A 8 5.63 10.51 -7.92
N LYS A 9 5.72 9.20 -8.14
CA LYS A 9 4.62 8.40 -8.70
C LYS A 9 3.63 7.92 -7.64
N ALA A 10 3.89 8.23 -6.38
CA ALA A 10 2.99 7.97 -5.26
C ALA A 10 2.88 9.25 -4.43
N PRO A 11 1.86 9.34 -3.55
CA PRO A 11 1.69 10.54 -2.73
C PRO A 11 2.94 10.83 -1.89
N LYS A 12 3.33 12.09 -1.86
CA LYS A 12 4.47 12.55 -1.07
C LYS A 12 4.19 12.32 0.41
N ALA A 13 5.21 11.86 1.14
CA ALA A 13 5.12 11.74 2.59
C ALA A 13 5.04 13.13 3.21
N ILE A 14 3.90 13.45 3.82
CA ILE A 14 3.68 14.71 4.51
C ILE A 14 3.63 14.41 5.99
N GLY A 15 4.69 14.80 6.71
CA GLY A 15 4.82 14.54 8.13
C GLY A 15 6.12 13.78 8.44
N PRO A 16 6.28 13.33 9.67
CA PRO A 16 7.52 12.71 10.13
C PRO A 16 7.61 11.21 9.76
N TYR A 17 7.53 10.90 8.45
CA TYR A 17 7.65 9.53 7.96
C TYR A 17 8.17 9.51 6.53
N SER A 18 8.62 8.36 6.06
CA SER A 18 9.07 8.13 4.69
C SER A 18 8.05 7.27 3.95
N GLN A 19 8.03 7.35 2.62
CA GLN A 19 7.18 6.46 1.83
C GLN A 19 7.58 5.00 2.03
N ALA A 20 8.87 4.74 2.11
CA ALA A 20 9.41 3.42 2.48
C ALA A 20 10.82 3.56 3.00
N ILE A 21 11.27 2.56 3.72
CA ILE A 21 12.63 2.43 4.22
C ILE A 21 13.17 1.09 3.74
N MET A 22 14.38 1.11 3.22
CA MET A 22 15.13 -0.11 2.94
C MET A 22 16.20 -0.29 4.00
N SER A 23 16.28 -1.49 4.55
CA SER A 23 17.31 -1.88 5.52
C SER A 23 17.76 -3.28 5.14
N ASP A 24 19.07 -3.43 4.87
CA ASP A 24 19.63 -4.67 4.36
C ASP A 24 18.88 -5.12 3.09
N LYS A 25 18.27 -6.29 3.11
CA LYS A 25 17.53 -6.85 1.98
C LYS A 25 16.01 -6.64 2.09
N PHE A 26 15.56 -5.83 3.03
CA PHE A 26 14.14 -5.63 3.30
C PHE A 26 13.70 -4.22 2.95
N VAL A 27 12.49 -4.13 2.40
CA VAL A 27 11.81 -2.86 2.15
C VAL A 27 10.54 -2.85 3.00
N PHE A 28 10.38 -1.79 3.78
CA PHE A 28 9.21 -1.57 4.63
C PHE A 28 8.48 -0.36 4.09
N THR A 29 7.28 -0.53 3.57
CA THR A 29 6.51 0.62 3.10
C THR A 29 5.68 1.20 4.24
N SER A 30 5.47 2.51 4.19
CA SER A 30 4.40 3.11 4.97
C SER A 30 3.05 2.67 4.40
N GLY A 31 1.99 2.81 5.18
CA GLY A 31 0.65 2.53 4.70
C GLY A 31 0.24 3.49 3.61
N GLN A 32 -0.33 2.97 2.52
CA GLN A 32 -0.87 3.77 1.43
C GLN A 32 -2.38 3.74 1.49
N ILE A 33 -2.99 4.92 1.45
CA ILE A 33 -4.43 5.07 1.27
C ILE A 33 -4.70 5.37 -0.22
N HIS A 34 -5.95 5.62 -0.60
CA HIS A 34 -6.28 5.83 -2.02
C HIS A 34 -6.06 7.28 -2.50
N SER A 35 -4.99 7.91 -2.05
CA SER A 35 -4.57 9.22 -2.56
C SER A 35 -3.91 9.07 -3.92
N ILE A 36 -4.20 9.98 -4.84
CA ILE A 36 -3.44 10.11 -6.08
C ILE A 36 -2.12 10.84 -5.77
N PRO A 37 -1.14 10.84 -6.68
CA PRO A 37 0.17 11.44 -6.39
C PRO A 37 0.14 12.90 -5.94
N ASP A 38 -0.86 13.70 -6.35
CA ASP A 38 -0.96 15.08 -5.89
C ASP A 38 -1.44 15.23 -4.44
N GLY A 39 -1.79 14.13 -3.78
CA GLY A 39 -2.20 14.09 -2.38
C GLY A 39 -3.69 14.07 -2.13
N LYS A 40 -4.51 14.26 -3.15
CA LYS A 40 -5.98 14.20 -3.00
C LYS A 40 -6.44 12.75 -2.99
N LEU A 41 -7.47 12.46 -2.20
CA LEU A 41 -8.10 11.14 -2.25
C LEU A 41 -8.79 10.94 -3.60
N LEU A 42 -8.62 9.75 -4.18
CA LEU A 42 -9.35 9.37 -5.38
C LEU A 42 -10.83 9.24 -5.00
N ASP A 43 -11.68 9.99 -5.68
CA ASP A 43 -13.12 9.88 -5.53
C ASP A 43 -13.63 8.89 -6.57
N GLY A 44 -14.08 7.73 -6.11
CA GLY A 44 -14.50 6.66 -7.01
C GLY A 44 -15.11 5.49 -6.25
N THR A 45 -15.34 4.41 -6.97
CA THR A 45 -15.86 3.16 -6.37
C THR A 45 -14.82 2.55 -5.44
N ILE A 46 -15.25 1.61 -4.61
CA ILE A 46 -14.32 0.92 -3.71
C ILE A 46 -13.24 0.17 -4.50
N GLU A 47 -13.59 -0.39 -5.65
CA GLU A 47 -12.63 -1.06 -6.53
C GLU A 47 -11.61 -0.08 -7.08
N GLU A 48 -12.05 1.09 -7.53
CA GLU A 48 -11.14 2.14 -8.02
C GLU A 48 -10.21 2.63 -6.90
N GLN A 49 -10.74 2.77 -5.69
CA GLN A 49 -9.94 3.15 -4.53
C GLN A 49 -8.88 2.08 -4.23
N ALA A 50 -9.28 0.80 -4.25
CA ALA A 50 -8.34 -0.29 -4.02
C ALA A 50 -7.25 -0.33 -5.10
N HIS A 51 -7.60 -0.12 -6.36
CA HIS A 51 -6.61 -0.02 -7.44
C HIS A 51 -5.61 1.11 -7.19
N GLN A 52 -6.08 2.26 -6.72
CA GLN A 52 -5.18 3.38 -6.44
C GLN A 52 -4.20 3.06 -5.32
N VAL A 53 -4.67 2.39 -4.26
CA VAL A 53 -3.79 1.94 -3.18
C VAL A 53 -2.70 1.03 -3.73
N MET A 54 -3.06 0.06 -4.57
CA MET A 54 -2.09 -0.88 -5.14
C MET A 54 -1.12 -0.18 -6.08
N LYS A 55 -1.58 0.78 -6.89
CA LYS A 55 -0.70 1.56 -7.76
C LYS A 55 0.32 2.36 -6.97
N ASN A 56 -0.10 2.94 -5.84
CA ASN A 56 0.82 3.67 -4.97
C ASN A 56 1.90 2.74 -4.40
N LEU A 57 1.50 1.57 -3.93
CA LEU A 57 2.44 0.57 -3.41
C LEU A 57 3.39 0.08 -4.50
N GLU A 58 2.88 -0.16 -5.71
CA GLU A 58 3.71 -0.57 -6.83
C GLU A 58 4.81 0.46 -7.11
N ALA A 59 4.44 1.74 -7.16
CA ALA A 59 5.38 2.82 -7.41
C ALA A 59 6.46 2.90 -6.32
N VAL A 60 6.06 2.75 -5.06
CA VAL A 60 6.99 2.78 -3.93
C VAL A 60 7.94 1.59 -3.97
N LEU A 61 7.41 0.39 -4.23
CA LEU A 61 8.23 -0.81 -4.34
C LEU A 61 9.22 -0.71 -5.50
N GLU A 62 8.79 -0.22 -6.66
CA GLU A 62 9.67 -0.03 -7.82
C GLU A 62 10.80 0.93 -7.51
N ALA A 63 10.54 2.00 -6.77
CA ALA A 63 11.56 2.95 -6.36
C ALA A 63 12.63 2.30 -5.48
N ALA A 64 12.29 1.22 -4.81
CA ALA A 64 13.22 0.46 -3.98
C ALA A 64 13.87 -0.72 -4.74
N GLY A 65 13.49 -0.94 -5.99
CA GLY A 65 14.00 -2.06 -6.78
C GLY A 65 13.25 -3.37 -6.54
N ALA A 66 12.04 -3.30 -6.00
CA ALA A 66 11.20 -4.46 -5.71
C ALA A 66 9.94 -4.46 -6.56
N SER A 67 9.20 -5.56 -6.52
CA SER A 67 7.91 -5.70 -7.18
C SER A 67 6.96 -6.44 -6.24
N PHE A 68 5.70 -6.59 -6.64
CA PHE A 68 4.75 -7.37 -5.84
C PHE A 68 5.19 -8.83 -5.65
N ALA A 69 5.93 -9.40 -6.61
CA ALA A 69 6.46 -10.75 -6.48
C ALA A 69 7.44 -10.89 -5.30
N ASP A 70 8.02 -9.79 -4.86
CA ASP A 70 9.00 -9.76 -3.76
C ASP A 70 8.35 -9.52 -2.39
N VAL A 71 7.06 -9.28 -2.35
CA VAL A 71 6.35 -8.98 -1.10
C VAL A 71 6.20 -10.24 -0.26
N ILE A 72 6.62 -10.17 0.99
CA ILE A 72 6.54 -11.29 1.93
C ILE A 72 5.45 -11.10 2.98
N LYS A 73 5.04 -9.87 3.23
CA LYS A 73 4.01 -9.55 4.20
C LYS A 73 3.21 -8.34 3.74
N ALA A 74 1.89 -8.42 3.87
CA ALA A 74 1.00 -7.28 3.67
C ALA A 74 0.09 -7.13 4.88
N THR A 75 -0.25 -5.90 5.23
CA THR A 75 -1.24 -5.61 6.26
C THR A 75 -2.30 -4.70 5.64
N MET A 76 -3.55 -5.14 5.71
CA MET A 76 -4.68 -4.43 5.14
C MET A 76 -5.59 -3.92 6.26
N TYR A 77 -5.87 -2.62 6.22
CA TYR A 77 -6.79 -1.98 7.16
C TYR A 77 -7.99 -1.49 6.36
N VAL A 78 -9.18 -1.79 6.86
CA VAL A 78 -10.43 -1.33 6.26
C VAL A 78 -11.33 -0.72 7.33
N THR A 79 -12.17 0.23 6.96
CA THR A 79 -13.11 0.83 7.91
C THR A 79 -14.44 0.09 7.95
N ASP A 80 -14.67 -0.83 7.02
CA ASP A 80 -15.90 -1.60 6.92
C ASP A 80 -15.60 -2.96 6.27
N MET A 81 -15.68 -4.02 7.04
CA MET A 81 -15.39 -5.38 6.54
C MET A 81 -16.38 -5.86 5.50
N SER A 82 -17.55 -5.22 5.37
CA SER A 82 -18.47 -5.56 4.29
C SER A 82 -17.90 -5.24 2.91
N LEU A 83 -16.89 -4.37 2.83
CA LEU A 83 -16.20 -4.01 1.60
C LEU A 83 -15.03 -4.93 1.30
N TYR A 84 -14.65 -5.79 2.23
CA TYR A 84 -13.44 -6.61 2.14
C TYR A 84 -13.42 -7.47 0.88
N GLY A 85 -14.53 -8.09 0.50
CA GLY A 85 -14.57 -8.97 -0.67
C GLY A 85 -14.16 -8.26 -1.96
N GLN A 86 -14.68 -7.06 -2.18
CA GLN A 86 -14.36 -6.25 -3.35
C GLN A 86 -12.89 -5.79 -3.35
N ILE A 87 -12.43 -5.36 -2.18
CA ILE A 87 -11.03 -4.93 -1.99
C ILE A 87 -10.09 -6.11 -2.23
N ASN A 88 -10.43 -7.27 -1.69
CA ASN A 88 -9.60 -8.47 -1.78
C ASN A 88 -9.45 -8.94 -3.23
N GLU A 89 -10.50 -8.85 -4.04
CA GLU A 89 -10.42 -9.19 -5.46
C GLU A 89 -9.42 -8.31 -6.20
N VAL A 90 -9.44 -7.00 -5.93
CA VAL A 90 -8.49 -6.07 -6.54
C VAL A 90 -7.07 -6.38 -6.07
N TYR A 91 -6.88 -6.56 -4.76
CA TYR A 91 -5.59 -6.92 -4.18
C TYR A 91 -5.04 -8.19 -4.87
N ALA A 92 -5.85 -9.22 -4.98
CA ALA A 92 -5.44 -10.50 -5.57
C ALA A 92 -5.02 -10.34 -7.04
N SER A 93 -5.64 -9.42 -7.77
CA SER A 93 -5.30 -9.19 -9.17
C SER A 93 -3.88 -8.66 -9.39
N TYR A 94 -3.30 -8.04 -8.37
CA TYR A 94 -1.91 -7.53 -8.43
C TYR A 94 -0.91 -8.54 -7.90
N MET A 95 -1.36 -9.45 -7.03
CA MET A 95 -0.47 -10.42 -6.42
C MET A 95 -0.45 -11.69 -7.27
N THR A 96 0.73 -12.11 -7.65
CA THR A 96 0.89 -13.26 -8.50
C THR A 96 1.10 -14.54 -7.67
N GLU A 97 1.76 -15.51 -8.19
CA GLU A 97 1.82 -16.90 -7.82
C GLU A 97 1.87 -17.25 -6.33
N SER A 98 2.72 -16.61 -5.57
CA SER A 98 2.89 -16.94 -4.16
C SER A 98 2.39 -15.80 -3.31
N PHE A 99 1.22 -15.94 -2.73
CA PHE A 99 0.65 -14.89 -1.91
C PHE A 99 1.50 -14.66 -0.66
N PRO A 100 1.76 -13.39 -0.28
CA PRO A 100 2.47 -13.10 0.97
C PRO A 100 1.60 -13.43 2.18
N ALA A 101 2.23 -13.52 3.35
CA ALA A 101 1.49 -13.54 4.60
C ALA A 101 0.71 -12.22 4.72
N ARG A 102 -0.52 -12.27 5.26
CA ARG A 102 -1.35 -11.08 5.34
C ARG A 102 -2.33 -11.13 6.49
N GLU A 103 -2.61 -9.96 7.07
CA GLU A 103 -3.75 -9.74 7.95
C GLU A 103 -4.66 -8.70 7.31
N ALA A 104 -5.97 -8.83 7.57
CA ALA A 104 -6.96 -7.83 7.22
C ALA A 104 -7.74 -7.48 8.49
N ILE A 105 -7.76 -6.20 8.83
CA ILE A 105 -8.27 -5.71 10.11
C ILE A 105 -9.25 -4.57 9.88
N GLU A 106 -10.41 -4.62 10.53
CA GLU A 106 -11.31 -3.49 10.56
C GLU A 106 -10.85 -2.51 11.64
N VAL A 107 -10.74 -1.24 11.24
CA VAL A 107 -10.33 -0.16 12.15
C VAL A 107 -11.43 0.90 12.19
N LYS A 108 -11.42 1.71 13.24
CA LYS A 108 -12.42 2.75 13.42
C LYS A 108 -12.31 3.84 12.36
N ALA A 109 -11.11 4.25 12.01
CA ALA A 109 -10.86 5.34 11.08
C ALA A 109 -9.46 5.22 10.48
N LEU A 110 -9.29 5.83 9.32
CA LEU A 110 -8.01 5.94 8.63
C LEU A 110 -7.75 7.41 8.29
N PRO A 111 -6.49 7.77 7.98
CA PRO A 111 -6.17 9.16 7.64
C PRO A 111 -7.05 9.69 6.50
N LYS A 112 -7.42 10.95 6.58
CA LYS A 112 -8.23 11.67 5.58
C LYS A 112 -9.61 11.05 5.33
N GLY A 113 -10.07 10.20 6.23
CA GLY A 113 -11.35 9.50 6.02
C GLY A 113 -11.27 8.40 4.98
N ALA A 114 -10.09 7.90 4.68
CA ALA A 114 -9.92 6.80 3.74
C ALA A 114 -10.60 5.52 4.24
N LYS A 115 -10.99 4.66 3.32
CA LYS A 115 -11.65 3.39 3.63
C LYS A 115 -10.70 2.21 3.60
N ILE A 116 -9.53 2.38 3.00
CA ILE A 116 -8.53 1.33 2.80
C ILE A 116 -7.15 1.89 3.09
N GLU A 117 -6.34 1.10 3.78
CA GLU A 117 -4.90 1.37 3.90
C GLU A 117 -4.17 0.03 3.84
N ILE A 118 -3.09 -0.04 3.07
CA ILE A 118 -2.28 -1.26 2.95
C ILE A 118 -0.81 -0.88 3.09
N SER A 119 -0.08 -1.67 3.87
CA SER A 119 1.38 -1.59 3.97
C SER A 119 2.00 -2.93 3.62
N MET A 120 3.24 -2.93 3.20
CA MET A 120 3.93 -4.13 2.75
C MET A 120 5.36 -4.20 3.23
N VAL A 121 5.85 -5.43 3.35
CA VAL A 121 7.27 -5.73 3.54
C VAL A 121 7.68 -6.59 2.37
N ALA A 122 8.77 -6.20 1.70
CA ALA A 122 9.30 -6.92 0.55
C ALA A 122 10.78 -7.19 0.73
N THR A 123 11.32 -8.05 -0.12
CA THR A 123 12.77 -8.31 -0.18
C THR A 123 13.33 -7.78 -1.49
N VAL A 124 14.61 -7.43 -1.49
CA VAL A 124 15.33 -7.02 -2.71
C VAL A 124 16.62 -7.79 -2.86
#